data_15abfdade35d75d51fff69e845172e3b
#
_entry.id   15abfdade35d75d51fff69e845172e3b
#
_cell.length_a   1.000
_cell.length_b   1.000
_cell.length_c   1.000
_cell.angle_alpha   90.00
_cell.angle_beta   90.00
_cell.angle_gamma   90.00
#
_symmetry.space_group_name_H-M   'P 1'
#
loop_
_entity.id
_entity.type
_entity.pdbx_description
1 polymer ?
#
loop_
_entity_poly.entity_id
_entity_poly.type
_entity_poly.pdbx_seq_one_letter_code
_entity_poly.pdbx_strand_id
1 'polypeptide(L)'
;MAKSKSVKKSLKSCTINPANKLLQPGDCVLMRAQDPEKPPYVARIEKIEGDSESSKKKNVKVHIRWYYRPEESIGGRRQFHGVKELFLSDHYDVQSADTIEGKCTVHTFKNYTKLESVGSEDYFCRFEYNASTGGFTPDRVAVYCKCELPYNPDDLMVQCESCKDWFHPACINLTTNRLKTIEHFTCPDCLEEAKKKPRNGTRDFSSLDAKQVQLPTGYEDSWPDNGLENDVLGAFTIVTFQSYFYTKVQFLLLYDSCT
;
A
#
# COMPACT_ATOMS: atom_id res chain seq x y z
N MET A 1 10.21 -53.67 6.39
CA MET A 1 8.97 -53.08 5.84
C MET A 1 9.30 -51.70 5.24
N ALA A 2 9.33 -51.60 3.91
CA ALA A 2 9.64 -50.34 3.25
C ALA A 2 8.40 -49.42 3.37
N LYS A 3 8.56 -48.23 3.98
CA LYS A 3 7.54 -47.19 4.00
C LYS A 3 7.37 -46.67 2.55
N SER A 4 6.22 -46.95 1.96
CA SER A 4 5.86 -46.33 0.67
C SER A 4 5.86 -44.80 0.83
N LYS A 5 6.71 -44.09 0.07
CA LYS A 5 6.67 -42.64 -0.01
C LYS A 5 5.36 -42.25 -0.73
N SER A 6 4.44 -41.62 0.00
CA SER A 6 3.24 -41.03 -0.60
C SER A 6 3.67 -39.99 -1.65
N VAL A 7 3.14 -40.11 -2.85
CA VAL A 7 3.41 -39.15 -3.93
C VAL A 7 2.56 -37.89 -3.64
N LYS A 8 3.22 -36.79 -3.30
CA LYS A 8 2.57 -35.50 -3.12
C LYS A 8 2.13 -34.95 -4.49
N LYS A 9 0.89 -34.52 -4.57
CA LYS A 9 0.28 -33.94 -5.79
C LYS A 9 0.09 -32.43 -5.60
N SER A 10 0.41 -31.68 -6.64
CA SER A 10 0.04 -30.24 -6.68
C SER A 10 -1.47 -30.09 -6.78
N LEU A 11 -2.03 -29.25 -5.91
CA LEU A 11 -3.46 -28.96 -5.84
C LEU A 11 -3.73 -27.57 -6.41
N LYS A 12 -4.86 -27.43 -7.13
CA LYS A 12 -5.31 -26.12 -7.64
C LYS A 12 -5.85 -25.23 -6.51
N SER A 13 -6.42 -25.86 -5.49
CA SER A 13 -7.00 -25.14 -4.33
C SER A 13 -7.09 -26.04 -3.12
N CYS A 14 -7.24 -25.44 -1.94
CA CYS A 14 -7.61 -26.13 -0.70
C CYS A 14 -8.62 -25.30 0.09
N THR A 15 -9.36 -25.95 0.97
CA THR A 15 -10.32 -25.29 1.88
C THR A 15 -9.78 -25.30 3.29
N ILE A 16 -9.81 -24.16 3.98
CA ILE A 16 -9.40 -24.01 5.38
C ILE A 16 -10.62 -23.93 6.30
N ASN A 17 -10.52 -24.58 7.47
CA ASN A 17 -11.48 -24.48 8.55
C ASN A 17 -11.00 -23.44 9.60
N PRO A 18 -11.93 -22.76 10.33
CA PRO A 18 -13.39 -22.96 10.38
C PRO A 18 -14.17 -22.17 9.33
N ALA A 19 -13.54 -21.23 8.60
CA ALA A 19 -14.26 -20.28 7.74
C ALA A 19 -14.71 -20.86 6.39
N ASN A 20 -14.40 -22.13 6.11
CA ASN A 20 -14.70 -22.81 4.84
C ASN A 20 -14.27 -22.00 3.60
N LYS A 21 -13.17 -21.21 3.73
CA LYS A 21 -12.64 -20.35 2.67
C LYS A 21 -11.78 -21.16 1.72
N LEU A 22 -12.05 -20.99 0.42
CA LEU A 22 -11.26 -21.59 -0.65
C LEU A 22 -9.98 -20.76 -0.85
N LEU A 23 -8.83 -21.43 -0.82
CA LEU A 23 -7.51 -20.87 -1.10
C LEU A 23 -6.94 -21.43 -2.38
N GLN A 24 -6.23 -20.59 -3.12
CA GLN A 24 -5.54 -20.94 -4.34
C GLN A 24 -4.17 -20.23 -4.41
N PRO A 25 -3.23 -20.72 -5.24
CA PRO A 25 -1.99 -20.00 -5.49
C PRO A 25 -2.25 -18.55 -5.92
N GLY A 26 -1.45 -17.61 -5.40
CA GLY A 26 -1.64 -16.17 -5.56
C GLY A 26 -2.40 -15.50 -4.41
N ASP A 27 -3.17 -16.23 -3.62
CA ASP A 27 -3.87 -15.66 -2.47
C ASP A 27 -2.91 -15.23 -1.36
N CYS A 28 -3.24 -14.12 -0.70
CA CYS A 28 -2.56 -13.68 0.52
C CYS A 28 -3.33 -14.16 1.75
N VAL A 29 -2.60 -14.61 2.75
CA VAL A 29 -3.14 -15.26 3.95
C VAL A 29 -2.50 -14.76 5.22
N LEU A 30 -3.28 -14.83 6.31
CA LEU A 30 -2.84 -14.61 7.68
C LEU A 30 -2.39 -15.94 8.26
N MET A 31 -1.15 -16.01 8.69
CA MET A 31 -0.53 -17.20 9.28
C MET A 31 -0.40 -17.00 10.77
N ARG A 32 -0.77 -18.03 11.55
CA ARG A 32 -0.69 -18.00 13.00
C ARG A 32 0.71 -17.66 13.48
N ALA A 33 0.83 -16.64 14.33
CA ALA A 33 2.08 -16.35 15.01
C ALA A 33 2.39 -17.41 16.07
N GLN A 34 3.67 -17.67 16.30
CA GLN A 34 4.10 -18.58 17.38
C GLN A 34 3.77 -18.00 18.76
N ASP A 35 3.87 -16.68 18.89
CA ASP A 35 3.53 -15.92 20.08
C ASP A 35 2.10 -15.39 19.91
N PRO A 36 1.13 -15.78 20.77
CA PRO A 36 -0.26 -15.33 20.67
C PRO A 36 -0.46 -13.81 20.85
N GLU A 37 0.51 -13.12 21.46
CA GLU A 37 0.46 -11.67 21.64
C GLU A 37 0.88 -10.90 20.37
N LYS A 38 1.50 -11.59 19.40
CA LYS A 38 1.89 -10.99 18.14
C LYS A 38 0.78 -11.10 17.10
N PRO A 39 0.66 -10.08 16.25
CA PRO A 39 -0.27 -10.15 15.13
C PRO A 39 0.13 -11.30 14.18
N PRO A 40 -0.84 -11.93 13.49
CA PRO A 40 -0.55 -13.00 12.54
C PRO A 40 0.42 -12.50 11.45
N TYR A 41 1.29 -13.41 11.00
CA TYR A 41 2.18 -13.14 9.86
C TYR A 41 1.39 -13.11 8.56
N VAL A 42 1.89 -12.39 7.57
CA VAL A 42 1.28 -12.33 6.24
C VAL A 42 2.14 -13.08 5.24
N ALA A 43 1.51 -13.90 4.40
CA ALA A 43 2.21 -14.63 3.35
C ALA A 43 1.38 -14.72 2.06
N ARG A 44 2.07 -14.84 0.93
CA ARG A 44 1.47 -15.17 -0.35
C ARG A 44 1.64 -16.66 -0.63
N ILE A 45 0.56 -17.33 -1.04
CA ILE A 45 0.61 -18.74 -1.43
C ILE A 45 1.19 -18.83 -2.85
N GLU A 46 2.32 -19.55 -2.97
CA GLU A 46 2.94 -19.80 -4.27
C GLU A 46 2.48 -21.14 -4.87
N LYS A 47 2.29 -22.16 -4.02
CA LYS A 47 1.87 -23.50 -4.43
C LYS A 47 1.19 -24.24 -3.28
N ILE A 48 0.25 -25.13 -3.62
CA ILE A 48 -0.44 -25.98 -2.67
C ILE A 48 -0.12 -27.45 -3.00
N GLU A 49 0.27 -28.23 -2.01
CA GLU A 49 0.54 -29.68 -2.13
C GLU A 49 -0.30 -30.44 -1.12
N GLY A 50 -0.82 -31.59 -1.56
CA GLY A 50 -1.58 -32.49 -0.68
C GLY A 50 -1.34 -33.94 -1.02
N ASP A 51 -1.63 -34.84 -0.07
CA ASP A 51 -1.59 -36.27 -0.32
C ASP A 51 -2.78 -36.69 -1.19
N SER A 52 -2.55 -37.63 -2.14
CA SER A 52 -3.62 -38.16 -2.97
C SER A 52 -4.61 -38.96 -2.13
N GLU A 53 -5.84 -38.59 -2.19
CA GLU A 53 -7.17 -39.12 -1.89
C GLU A 53 -7.46 -40.17 -0.82
N SER A 54 -6.53 -40.81 -0.14
CA SER A 54 -6.89 -41.99 0.71
C SER A 54 -6.80 -41.83 2.21
N SER A 55 -6.42 -40.70 2.77
CA SER A 55 -6.37 -40.51 4.22
C SER A 55 -7.34 -39.45 4.74
N LYS A 56 -8.09 -39.82 5.78
CA LYS A 56 -9.10 -39.00 6.47
C LYS A 56 -8.56 -37.68 7.09
N LYS A 57 -7.24 -37.46 7.08
CA LYS A 57 -6.56 -36.19 7.37
C LYS A 57 -5.72 -35.81 6.16
N LYS A 58 -6.20 -34.87 5.38
CA LYS A 58 -5.42 -34.29 4.28
C LYS A 58 -4.29 -33.46 4.89
N ASN A 59 -3.06 -33.96 4.86
CA ASN A 59 -1.86 -33.16 5.14
C ASN A 59 -1.62 -32.23 3.95
N VAL A 60 -2.29 -31.08 3.97
CA VAL A 60 -2.09 -30.03 2.96
C VAL A 60 -0.93 -29.16 3.38
N LYS A 61 0.04 -29.00 2.51
CA LYS A 61 1.16 -28.06 2.68
C LYS A 61 1.04 -26.93 1.68
N VAL A 62 1.36 -25.74 2.13
CA VAL A 62 1.41 -24.53 1.32
C VAL A 62 2.85 -24.07 1.23
N HIS A 63 3.32 -23.85 0.00
CA HIS A 63 4.56 -23.14 -0.27
C HIS A 63 4.21 -21.68 -0.30
N ILE A 64 4.88 -20.89 0.51
CA ILE A 64 4.57 -19.48 0.73
C ILE A 64 5.80 -18.62 0.53
N ARG A 65 5.54 -17.36 0.19
CA ARG A 65 6.51 -16.27 0.20
C ARG A 65 6.06 -15.28 1.26
N TRP A 66 6.94 -15.00 2.24
CA TRP A 66 6.61 -14.15 3.37
C TRP A 66 6.55 -12.68 3.00
N TYR A 67 5.59 -11.99 3.59
CA TYR A 67 5.63 -10.54 3.71
C TYR A 67 6.21 -10.16 5.07
N TYR A 68 7.09 -9.15 5.08
CA TYR A 68 7.66 -8.59 6.29
C TYR A 68 6.99 -7.26 6.60
N ARG A 69 6.70 -7.03 7.89
CA ARG A 69 6.37 -5.69 8.34
C ARG A 69 7.63 -4.84 8.37
N PRO A 70 7.54 -3.49 8.23
CA PRO A 70 8.72 -2.61 8.30
C PRO A 70 9.59 -2.86 9.54
N GLU A 71 9.00 -3.11 10.71
CA GLU A 71 9.72 -3.41 11.95
C GLU A 71 10.49 -4.74 11.94
N GLU A 72 10.17 -5.65 11.05
CA GLU A 72 10.84 -6.95 10.89
C GLU A 72 12.01 -6.88 9.90
N SER A 73 12.15 -5.76 9.18
CA SER A 73 13.24 -5.54 8.22
C SER A 73 14.49 -5.00 8.89
N ILE A 74 15.65 -5.18 8.24
CA ILE A 74 16.90 -4.53 8.64
C ILE A 74 16.73 -3.02 8.55
N GLY A 75 16.93 -2.30 9.66
CA GLY A 75 16.72 -0.85 9.75
C GLY A 75 15.33 -0.44 10.27
N GLY A 76 14.42 -1.38 10.43
CA GLY A 76 13.14 -1.17 11.10
C GLY A 76 12.17 -0.24 10.38
N ARG A 77 11.09 0.13 11.06
CA ARG A 77 10.08 1.07 10.56
C ARG A 77 10.64 2.49 10.50
N ARG A 78 10.41 3.15 9.36
CA ARG A 78 10.74 4.57 9.14
C ARG A 78 9.47 5.41 9.09
N GLN A 79 9.60 6.73 9.26
CA GLN A 79 8.49 7.68 9.30
C GLN A 79 7.55 7.58 8.08
N PHE A 80 8.09 7.33 6.90
CA PHE A 80 7.30 7.22 5.68
C PHE A 80 6.62 5.86 5.47
N HIS A 81 6.87 4.87 6.34
CA HIS A 81 6.19 3.57 6.24
C HIS A 81 4.79 3.64 6.84
N GLY A 82 3.78 3.35 6.03
CA GLY A 82 2.40 3.28 6.49
C GLY A 82 2.14 2.14 7.45
N VAL A 83 1.10 2.29 8.28
CA VAL A 83 0.72 1.30 9.31
C VAL A 83 0.40 -0.07 8.71
N LYS A 84 -0.22 -0.08 7.52
CA LYS A 84 -0.61 -1.30 6.79
C LYS A 84 0.41 -1.72 5.72
N GLU A 85 1.60 -1.14 5.74
CA GLU A 85 2.64 -1.45 4.77
C GLU A 85 3.32 -2.79 5.07
N LEU A 86 3.55 -3.54 4.01
CA LEU A 86 4.27 -4.81 4.01
C LEU A 86 5.32 -4.81 2.90
N PHE A 87 6.38 -5.58 3.08
CA PHE A 87 7.43 -5.82 2.10
C PHE A 87 7.39 -7.26 1.63
N LEU A 88 7.31 -7.49 0.32
CA LEU A 88 7.36 -8.83 -0.23
C LEU A 88 8.81 -9.35 -0.19
N SER A 89 9.11 -10.26 0.73
CA SER A 89 10.49 -10.74 0.91
C SER A 89 10.88 -11.84 -0.08
N ASP A 90 12.17 -12.11 -0.20
CA ASP A 90 12.71 -13.29 -0.90
C ASP A 90 12.74 -14.55 0.00
N HIS A 91 12.08 -14.51 1.14
CA HIS A 91 11.99 -15.61 2.08
C HIS A 91 10.82 -16.53 1.72
N TYR A 92 11.15 -17.72 1.23
CA TYR A 92 10.19 -18.79 0.91
C TYR A 92 10.20 -19.85 2.00
N ASP A 93 9.04 -20.47 2.26
CA ASP A 93 8.90 -21.52 3.26
C ASP A 93 7.77 -22.50 2.87
N VAL A 94 7.69 -23.63 3.61
CA VAL A 94 6.67 -24.65 3.42
C VAL A 94 5.98 -24.92 4.75
N GLN A 95 4.74 -24.47 4.87
CA GLN A 95 3.94 -24.55 6.09
C GLN A 95 2.75 -25.51 5.94
N SER A 96 2.16 -25.91 7.08
CA SER A 96 0.87 -26.62 7.08
C SER A 96 -0.26 -25.65 6.76
N ALA A 97 -1.23 -26.07 5.94
CA ALA A 97 -2.43 -25.27 5.73
C ALA A 97 -3.24 -25.02 7.02
N ASP A 98 -3.06 -25.85 8.06
CA ASP A 98 -3.71 -25.69 9.38
C ASP A 98 -3.20 -24.46 10.16
N THR A 99 -2.08 -23.85 9.74
CA THR A 99 -1.57 -22.63 10.36
C THR A 99 -2.19 -21.36 9.79
N ILE A 100 -3.00 -21.49 8.73
CA ILE A 100 -3.68 -20.36 8.11
C ILE A 100 -4.93 -20.02 8.91
N GLU A 101 -5.02 -18.79 9.39
CA GLU A 101 -6.15 -18.26 10.16
C GLU A 101 -7.20 -17.58 9.28
N GLY A 102 -6.76 -16.98 8.18
CA GLY A 102 -7.66 -16.26 7.29
C GLY A 102 -7.03 -15.85 5.97
N LYS A 103 -7.86 -15.26 5.12
CA LYS A 103 -7.44 -14.64 3.86
C LYS A 103 -7.40 -13.13 4.06
N CYS A 104 -6.36 -12.49 3.56
CA CYS A 104 -6.22 -11.04 3.55
C CYS A 104 -5.98 -10.53 2.12
N THR A 105 -6.01 -9.23 1.93
CA THR A 105 -5.72 -8.57 0.66
C THR A 105 -4.47 -7.72 0.79
N VAL A 106 -3.48 -7.95 -0.08
CA VAL A 106 -2.30 -7.09 -0.20
C VAL A 106 -2.39 -6.36 -1.51
N HIS A 107 -2.72 -5.08 -1.44
CA HIS A 107 -2.87 -4.20 -2.59
C HIS A 107 -1.53 -3.69 -3.09
N THR A 108 -1.46 -3.32 -4.36
CA THR A 108 -0.39 -2.42 -4.82
C THR A 108 -0.59 -1.06 -4.14
N PHE A 109 0.48 -0.28 -3.98
CA PHE A 109 0.40 1.06 -3.38
C PHE A 109 -0.62 1.96 -4.11
N LYS A 110 -0.61 1.95 -5.44
CA LYS A 110 -1.55 2.68 -6.30
C LYS A 110 -3.01 2.32 -6.04
N ASN A 111 -3.31 1.04 -5.82
CA ASN A 111 -4.68 0.59 -5.56
C ASN A 111 -5.09 0.90 -4.12
N TYR A 112 -4.18 0.72 -3.16
CA TYR A 112 -4.45 1.02 -1.76
C TYR A 112 -4.83 2.48 -1.53
N THR A 113 -4.12 3.42 -2.17
CA THR A 113 -4.41 4.87 -2.04
C THR A 113 -5.74 5.29 -2.65
N LYS A 114 -6.38 4.43 -3.45
CA LYS A 114 -7.71 4.66 -4.05
C LYS A 114 -8.86 4.05 -3.26
N LEU A 115 -8.57 3.28 -2.21
CA LEU A 115 -9.62 2.69 -1.39
C LEU A 115 -10.41 3.78 -0.66
N GLU A 116 -11.72 3.72 -0.74
CA GLU A 116 -12.62 4.62 0.01
C GLU A 116 -12.56 4.34 1.51
N SER A 117 -12.38 3.07 1.89
CA SER A 117 -12.19 2.65 3.27
C SER A 117 -11.21 1.48 3.33
N VAL A 118 -10.35 1.47 4.34
CA VAL A 118 -9.36 0.42 4.58
C VAL A 118 -9.90 -0.52 5.64
N GLY A 119 -10.09 -1.79 5.29
CA GLY A 119 -10.52 -2.84 6.22
C GLY A 119 -9.38 -3.34 7.11
N SER A 120 -9.73 -4.16 8.10
CA SER A 120 -8.75 -4.78 9.02
C SER A 120 -7.73 -5.64 8.28
N GLU A 121 -8.21 -6.37 7.26
CA GLU A 121 -7.42 -7.34 6.49
C GLU A 121 -6.86 -6.76 5.18
N ASP A 122 -6.94 -5.44 4.99
CA ASP A 122 -6.31 -4.74 3.89
C ASP A 122 -4.91 -4.28 4.26
N TYR A 123 -3.95 -4.63 3.41
CA TYR A 123 -2.55 -4.25 3.48
C TYR A 123 -2.12 -3.72 2.12
N PHE A 124 -0.92 -3.13 2.06
CA PHE A 124 -0.31 -2.76 0.78
C PHE A 124 1.17 -3.08 0.75
N CYS A 125 1.67 -3.29 -0.46
CA CYS A 125 3.08 -3.53 -0.71
C CYS A 125 3.53 -2.65 -1.87
N ARG A 126 4.66 -1.94 -1.68
CA ARG A 126 5.33 -1.17 -2.73
C ARG A 126 6.79 -1.54 -2.90
N PHE A 127 7.33 -2.39 -2.01
CA PHE A 127 8.73 -2.82 -2.07
C PHE A 127 8.84 -4.33 -2.02
N GLU A 128 9.72 -4.88 -2.86
CA GLU A 128 10.31 -6.17 -2.60
C GLU A 128 11.52 -6.00 -1.67
N TYR A 129 11.74 -6.96 -0.79
CA TYR A 129 12.75 -6.91 0.25
C TYR A 129 13.65 -8.13 0.19
N ASN A 130 14.94 -7.92 0.14
CA ASN A 130 15.93 -8.98 0.26
C ASN A 130 16.30 -9.17 1.73
N ALA A 131 15.88 -10.29 2.32
CA ALA A 131 16.06 -10.56 3.75
C ALA A 131 17.53 -10.74 4.15
N SER A 132 18.41 -11.12 3.23
CA SER A 132 19.83 -11.34 3.50
C SER A 132 20.66 -10.06 3.45
N THR A 133 20.32 -9.13 2.56
CA THR A 133 21.08 -7.89 2.35
C THR A 133 20.44 -6.66 2.96
N GLY A 134 19.13 -6.73 3.26
CA GLY A 134 18.33 -5.58 3.66
C GLY A 134 17.98 -4.64 2.51
N GLY A 135 18.24 -5.03 1.26
CA GLY A 135 17.99 -4.23 0.07
C GLY A 135 16.51 -4.19 -0.30
N PHE A 136 16.10 -3.08 -0.91
CA PHE A 136 14.74 -2.88 -1.42
C PHE A 136 14.71 -2.74 -2.94
N THR A 137 13.65 -3.22 -3.56
CA THR A 137 13.35 -3.00 -4.97
C THR A 137 11.92 -2.45 -5.08
N PRO A 138 11.72 -1.26 -5.72
CA PRO A 138 12.77 -0.41 -6.27
C PRO A 138 13.64 0.22 -5.17
N ASP A 139 14.88 0.53 -5.48
CA ASP A 139 15.82 1.19 -4.56
C ASP A 139 15.51 2.69 -4.37
N ARG A 140 14.75 3.27 -5.29
CA ARG A 140 14.33 4.68 -5.28
C ARG A 140 12.85 4.79 -5.55
N VAL A 141 12.21 5.71 -4.85
CA VAL A 141 10.81 6.11 -5.04
C VAL A 141 10.71 7.62 -5.04
N ALA A 142 9.62 8.16 -5.57
CA ALA A 142 9.35 9.59 -5.55
C ALA A 142 9.31 10.12 -4.11
N VAL A 143 9.93 11.26 -3.88
CA VAL A 143 9.95 11.99 -2.62
C VAL A 143 9.23 13.32 -2.77
N TYR A 144 8.68 13.82 -1.67
CA TYR A 144 7.84 15.01 -1.62
C TYR A 144 8.21 15.88 -0.45
N CYS A 145 7.74 17.13 -0.47
CA CYS A 145 7.94 18.07 0.60
C CYS A 145 9.43 18.48 0.81
N LYS A 146 9.65 19.49 1.67
CA LYS A 146 11.00 19.95 2.07
C LYS A 146 11.80 18.91 2.86
N CYS A 147 11.13 17.88 3.39
CA CYS A 147 11.77 16.78 4.12
C CYS A 147 12.28 15.66 3.20
N GLU A 148 11.96 15.72 1.89
CA GLU A 148 12.39 14.74 0.88
C GLU A 148 12.09 13.29 1.28
N LEU A 149 10.90 13.06 1.86
CA LEU A 149 10.43 11.72 2.24
C LEU A 149 9.48 11.14 1.21
N PRO A 150 9.49 9.80 1.03
CA PRO A 150 8.45 9.11 0.28
C PRO A 150 7.06 9.34 0.89
N TYR A 151 6.03 9.31 0.06
CA TYR A 151 4.66 9.47 0.52
C TYR A 151 4.24 8.34 1.48
N ASN A 152 3.74 8.73 2.65
CA ASN A 152 3.08 7.85 3.59
C ASN A 152 1.56 8.04 3.47
N PRO A 153 0.77 7.00 3.13
CA PRO A 153 -0.68 7.15 2.95
C PRO A 153 -1.44 7.47 4.24
N ASP A 154 -0.78 7.32 5.40
CA ASP A 154 -1.37 7.68 6.70
C ASP A 154 -1.07 9.13 7.09
N ASP A 155 -0.15 9.81 6.40
CA ASP A 155 0.20 11.19 6.67
C ASP A 155 -0.67 12.18 5.89
N LEU A 156 -0.95 13.29 6.56
CA LEU A 156 -1.66 14.40 5.96
C LEU A 156 -0.69 15.24 5.12
N MET A 157 -1.05 15.47 3.85
CA MET A 157 -0.32 16.38 2.97
C MET A 157 -1.25 17.36 2.29
N VAL A 158 -0.73 18.54 1.93
CA VAL A 158 -1.44 19.57 1.16
C VAL A 158 -0.69 19.86 -0.12
N GLN A 159 -1.40 19.97 -1.24
CA GLN A 159 -0.80 20.26 -2.54
C GLN A 159 -0.75 21.76 -2.79
N CYS A 160 0.40 22.27 -3.20
CA CYS A 160 0.55 23.64 -3.68
C CYS A 160 -0.09 23.82 -5.05
N GLU A 161 -0.96 24.82 -5.22
CA GLU A 161 -1.63 25.08 -6.50
C GLU A 161 -0.67 25.60 -7.58
N SER A 162 0.44 26.24 -7.19
CA SER A 162 1.40 26.80 -8.13
C SER A 162 2.39 25.75 -8.64
N CYS A 163 3.16 25.10 -7.76
CA CYS A 163 4.18 24.14 -8.16
C CYS A 163 3.69 22.69 -8.23
N LYS A 164 2.46 22.41 -7.74
CA LYS A 164 1.85 21.08 -7.69
C LYS A 164 2.59 20.08 -6.78
N ASP A 165 3.60 20.53 -6.04
CA ASP A 165 4.27 19.69 -5.04
C ASP A 165 3.43 19.54 -3.77
N TRP A 166 3.71 18.48 -3.00
CA TRP A 166 2.98 18.10 -1.79
C TRP A 166 3.80 18.40 -0.54
N PHE A 167 3.16 18.91 0.49
CA PHE A 167 3.82 19.35 1.72
C PHE A 167 3.13 18.77 2.95
N HIS A 168 3.93 18.26 3.90
CA HIS A 168 3.44 17.98 5.24
C HIS A 168 3.16 19.30 5.95
N PRO A 169 2.01 19.46 6.62
CA PRO A 169 1.68 20.69 7.33
C PRO A 169 2.76 21.15 8.31
N ALA A 170 3.30 20.19 9.06
CA ALA A 170 4.37 20.47 10.04
C ALA A 170 5.64 21.05 9.38
N CYS A 171 6.01 20.60 8.17
CA CYS A 171 7.19 21.07 7.46
C CYS A 171 7.07 22.50 6.93
N ILE A 172 5.86 23.03 6.86
CA ILE A 172 5.54 24.38 6.38
C ILE A 172 4.88 25.25 7.45
N ASN A 173 4.98 24.85 8.72
CA ASN A 173 4.43 25.56 9.88
C ASN A 173 2.91 25.82 9.78
N LEU A 174 2.17 24.90 9.18
CA LEU A 174 0.71 24.93 9.15
C LEU A 174 0.13 23.99 10.20
N THR A 175 -0.85 24.51 10.96
CA THR A 175 -1.62 23.68 11.87
C THR A 175 -2.76 22.98 11.15
N THR A 176 -3.15 21.79 11.61
CA THR A 176 -4.26 21.01 11.05
C THR A 176 -5.58 21.81 11.03
N ASN A 177 -5.80 22.67 12.01
CA ASN A 177 -6.99 23.54 12.07
C ASN A 177 -6.98 24.59 10.96
N ARG A 178 -5.84 25.19 10.65
CA ARG A 178 -5.72 26.12 9.53
C ARG A 178 -5.95 25.44 8.19
N LEU A 179 -5.48 24.21 8.01
CA LEU A 179 -5.73 23.48 6.78
C LEU A 179 -7.20 23.27 6.46
N LYS A 180 -8.04 23.07 7.48
CA LYS A 180 -9.49 22.90 7.30
C LYS A 180 -10.19 24.16 6.77
N THR A 181 -9.55 25.32 6.88
CA THR A 181 -10.09 26.63 6.46
C THR A 181 -9.45 27.18 5.21
N ILE A 182 -8.41 26.53 4.68
CA ILE A 182 -7.71 26.95 3.46
C ILE A 182 -8.38 26.28 2.26
N GLU A 183 -8.98 27.08 1.40
CA GLU A 183 -9.53 26.61 0.11
C GLU A 183 -8.44 26.50 -0.95
N HIS A 184 -7.49 27.48 -0.97
CA HIS A 184 -6.41 27.58 -1.94
C HIS A 184 -5.07 27.66 -1.24
N PHE A 185 -4.20 26.69 -1.44
CA PHE A 185 -2.88 26.66 -0.82
C PHE A 185 -1.76 26.94 -1.82
N THR A 186 -0.94 27.94 -1.50
CA THR A 186 0.33 28.22 -2.21
C THR A 186 1.46 28.11 -1.21
N CYS A 187 2.50 27.32 -1.53
CA CYS A 187 3.63 27.10 -0.64
C CYS A 187 4.47 28.39 -0.43
N PRO A 188 5.21 28.49 0.67
CA PRO A 188 6.02 29.68 0.98
C PRO A 188 6.96 30.09 -0.15
N ASP A 189 7.61 29.12 -0.80
CA ASP A 189 8.59 29.38 -1.86
C ASP A 189 7.92 29.99 -3.09
N CYS A 190 6.77 29.47 -3.51
CA CYS A 190 5.97 30.05 -4.60
C CYS A 190 5.43 31.44 -4.27
N LEU A 191 5.06 31.68 -3.00
CA LEU A 191 4.65 33.02 -2.55
C LEU A 191 5.81 34.03 -2.60
N GLU A 192 7.02 33.62 -2.23
CA GLU A 192 8.20 34.46 -2.34
C GLU A 192 8.61 34.74 -3.77
N GLU A 193 8.55 33.76 -4.67
CA GLU A 193 8.79 33.95 -6.09
C GLU A 193 7.80 34.91 -6.74
N ALA A 194 6.52 34.81 -6.36
CA ALA A 194 5.50 35.74 -6.85
C ALA A 194 5.77 37.19 -6.40
N LYS A 195 6.34 37.40 -5.22
CA LYS A 195 6.72 38.74 -4.72
C LYS A 195 7.98 39.29 -5.43
N LYS A 196 8.89 38.44 -5.91
CA LYS A 196 10.12 38.83 -6.59
C LYS A 196 9.89 39.21 -8.05
N LYS A 197 8.77 38.81 -8.69
CA LYS A 197 8.44 39.22 -10.04
C LYS A 197 8.00 40.70 -10.05
N PRO A 198 8.70 41.61 -10.76
CA PRO A 198 8.31 43.01 -10.83
C PRO A 198 6.92 43.13 -11.45
N ARG A 199 6.02 43.91 -10.83
CA ARG A 199 4.73 44.27 -11.36
C ARG A 199 4.92 45.24 -12.56
N ASN A 200 5.27 44.69 -13.72
CA ASN A 200 5.23 45.46 -14.95
C ASN A 200 4.09 44.94 -15.82
N GLY A 201 3.08 45.80 -16.01
CA GLY A 201 2.10 45.69 -17.09
C GLY A 201 0.77 45.06 -16.70
N THR A 202 -0.23 45.93 -16.55
CA THR A 202 -1.64 45.63 -16.77
C THR A 202 -1.79 44.75 -18.01
N ARG A 203 -2.23 43.50 -17.83
CA ARG A 203 -2.78 42.69 -18.92
C ARG A 203 -4.19 42.28 -18.52
N ASP A 204 -5.11 42.72 -19.38
CA ASP A 204 -6.51 42.36 -19.38
C ASP A 204 -6.70 40.85 -19.26
N PHE A 205 -7.52 40.45 -18.31
CA PHE A 205 -7.92 39.07 -18.08
C PHE A 205 -9.20 38.80 -18.89
N SER A 206 -9.07 38.73 -20.21
CA SER A 206 -10.12 38.20 -21.08
C SER A 206 -9.51 37.14 -21.98
N SER A 207 -10.02 35.95 -21.89
CA SER A 207 -9.71 34.74 -22.66
C SER A 207 -8.57 33.87 -22.12
N LEU A 208 -8.92 32.94 -21.21
CA LEU A 208 -8.17 31.71 -21.05
C LEU A 208 -8.96 30.57 -21.69
N ASP A 209 -8.60 30.28 -22.94
CA ASP A 209 -8.93 29.03 -23.58
C ASP A 209 -8.45 27.84 -22.70
N ALA A 210 -9.36 26.90 -22.46
CA ALA A 210 -9.09 25.64 -21.84
C ALA A 210 -8.11 24.82 -22.70
N LYS A 211 -6.81 25.03 -22.53
CA LYS A 211 -5.79 24.12 -23.05
C LYS A 211 -5.62 22.98 -22.05
N GLN A 212 -5.98 21.79 -22.52
CA GLN A 212 -5.70 20.51 -21.90
C GLN A 212 -4.27 20.51 -21.33
N VAL A 213 -4.15 20.39 -20.00
CA VAL A 213 -2.88 20.13 -19.34
C VAL A 213 -2.57 18.67 -19.57
N GLN A 214 -1.72 18.40 -20.56
CA GLN A 214 -1.05 17.10 -20.67
C GLN A 214 -0.17 16.93 -19.44
N LEU A 215 -0.43 15.86 -18.69
CA LEU A 215 0.50 15.35 -17.69
C LEU A 215 1.85 15.11 -18.36
N PRO A 216 3.00 15.38 -17.68
CA PRO A 216 4.29 15.07 -18.23
C PRO A 216 4.34 13.57 -18.56
N THR A 217 4.39 13.26 -19.85
CA THR A 217 4.70 11.94 -20.36
C THR A 217 6.16 11.66 -20.06
N GLY A 218 6.42 10.93 -18.98
CA GLY A 218 7.80 10.63 -18.57
C GLY A 218 7.90 9.77 -17.33
N TYR A 219 6.78 9.32 -16.77
CA TYR A 219 6.78 8.31 -15.73
C TYR A 219 6.22 7.00 -16.34
N GLU A 220 7.06 6.32 -17.12
CA GLU A 220 6.80 4.93 -17.46
C GLU A 220 6.91 4.13 -16.18
N ASP A 221 5.75 3.63 -15.71
CA ASP A 221 5.62 2.67 -14.64
C ASP A 221 6.42 1.42 -15.00
N SER A 222 7.68 1.32 -14.57
CA SER A 222 8.46 0.10 -14.63
C SER A 222 8.11 -0.83 -13.45
N TRP A 223 6.82 -1.06 -13.26
CA TRP A 223 6.35 -2.14 -12.40
C TRP A 223 6.07 -3.35 -13.30
N PRO A 224 6.61 -4.54 -13.00
CA PRO A 224 6.23 -5.73 -13.74
C PRO A 224 4.74 -5.98 -13.56
N ASP A 225 4.01 -5.82 -14.65
CA ASP A 225 2.60 -6.16 -14.76
C ASP A 225 2.47 -7.68 -14.61
N ASN A 226 2.03 -8.13 -13.44
CA ASN A 226 1.59 -9.50 -13.28
C ASN A 226 0.22 -9.63 -13.94
N GLY A 227 0.26 -9.97 -15.23
CA GLY A 227 -0.84 -10.12 -16.15
C GLY A 227 -2.18 -10.55 -15.54
N LEU A 228 -3.09 -9.62 -15.57
CA LEU A 228 -4.53 -9.83 -15.72
C LEU A 228 -5.03 -8.63 -16.52
N GLU A 229 -5.07 -8.82 -17.83
CA GLU A 229 -5.81 -7.95 -18.74
C GLU A 229 -7.27 -7.92 -18.33
N ASN A 230 -7.84 -6.69 -18.25
CA ASN A 230 -9.10 -6.40 -18.90
C ASN A 230 -9.33 -4.90 -18.98
N ASP A 231 -9.54 -4.49 -20.23
CA ASP A 231 -9.98 -3.19 -20.70
C ASP A 231 -11.15 -2.61 -19.90
N VAL A 232 -11.06 -1.33 -19.54
CA VAL A 232 -12.12 -0.34 -19.81
C VAL A 232 -11.51 1.07 -19.78
N LEU A 233 -11.49 1.70 -20.92
CA LEU A 233 -11.41 3.15 -21.11
C LEU A 233 -12.59 3.84 -20.41
N GLY A 234 -12.32 4.71 -19.45
CA GLY A 234 -13.37 5.47 -18.78
C GLY A 234 -12.82 6.62 -17.96
N ALA A 235 -12.94 7.82 -18.51
CA ALA A 235 -13.02 9.13 -17.88
C ALA A 235 -12.37 9.29 -16.48
N PHE A 236 -11.22 9.95 -16.44
CA PHE A 236 -10.64 10.49 -15.22
C PHE A 236 -11.56 11.59 -14.67
N THR A 237 -12.43 11.21 -13.75
CA THR A 237 -13.05 12.17 -12.85
C THR A 237 -12.02 12.48 -11.77
N ILE A 238 -11.61 13.74 -11.68
CA ILE A 238 -10.86 14.29 -10.56
C ILE A 238 -11.78 14.15 -9.35
N VAL A 239 -11.67 13.04 -8.61
CA VAL A 239 -12.28 12.92 -7.30
C VAL A 239 -11.43 13.79 -6.39
N THR A 240 -11.95 14.95 -6.08
CA THR A 240 -11.34 15.86 -5.11
C THR A 240 -11.14 15.09 -3.81
N PHE A 241 -9.90 15.04 -3.34
CA PHE A 241 -9.45 14.46 -2.07
C PHE A 241 -10.23 14.98 -0.84
N GLN A 242 -11.16 15.88 -1.03
CA GLN A 242 -12.01 16.47 0.01
C GLN A 242 -12.98 15.49 0.67
N SER A 243 -13.47 14.48 -0.04
CA SER A 243 -14.35 13.46 0.56
C SER A 243 -13.59 12.42 1.40
N TYR A 244 -12.29 12.19 1.09
CA TYR A 244 -11.42 11.29 1.84
C TYR A 244 -11.04 11.83 3.23
N PHE A 245 -10.99 13.14 3.35
CA PHE A 245 -10.64 13.83 4.60
C PHE A 245 -11.72 13.72 5.69
N TYR A 246 -13.00 13.71 5.31
CA TYR A 246 -14.08 13.75 6.29
C TYR A 246 -14.25 12.44 7.05
N THR A 247 -13.98 11.32 6.42
CA THR A 247 -14.15 9.99 7.04
C THR A 247 -12.95 9.58 7.90
N LYS A 248 -11.70 9.91 7.50
CA LYS A 248 -10.51 9.53 8.30
C LYS A 248 -10.32 10.38 9.55
N VAL A 249 -10.68 11.66 9.50
CA VAL A 249 -10.60 12.54 10.69
C VAL A 249 -11.65 12.18 11.74
N GLN A 250 -12.80 11.64 11.34
CA GLN A 250 -13.81 11.18 12.30
C GLN A 250 -13.40 9.89 13.04
N PHE A 251 -12.58 9.05 12.43
CA PHE A 251 -12.09 7.81 13.05
C PHE A 251 -11.00 8.07 14.10
N LEU A 252 -10.15 9.08 13.90
CA LEU A 252 -9.11 9.46 14.86
C LEU A 252 -9.69 10.23 16.08
N LEU A 253 -10.81 10.93 15.92
CA LEU A 253 -11.45 11.66 17.02
C LEU A 253 -12.29 10.75 17.95
N LEU A 254 -12.59 9.53 17.55
CA LEU A 254 -13.30 8.55 18.39
C LEU A 254 -12.35 7.72 19.28
N TYR A 255 -11.04 7.76 19.03
CA TYR A 255 -10.05 7.02 19.82
C TYR A 255 -9.50 7.81 21.01
N ASP A 256 -9.60 9.16 20.99
CA ASP A 256 -9.14 10.03 22.10
C ASP A 256 -10.20 10.26 23.19
N SER A 257 -11.38 9.65 23.12
CA SER A 257 -12.44 9.82 24.12
C SER A 257 -12.69 8.59 25.01
N CYS A 258 -11.78 7.63 25.02
CA CYS A 258 -11.81 6.47 25.91
C CYS A 258 -10.45 6.27 26.62
N THR A 259 -10.03 7.26 27.41
CA THR A 259 -9.11 7.08 28.53
C THR A 259 -9.54 7.95 29.68
#